data_d99e9356ca9d4ae16903193d5ccc997b
#
_entry.id   d99e9356ca9d4ae16903193d5ccc997b
#
_cell.length_a   1.000
_cell.length_b   1.000
_cell.length_c   1.000
_cell.angle_alpha   90.00
_cell.angle_beta   90.00
_cell.angle_gamma   90.00
#
_symmetry.space_group_name_H-M   'P 1'
#
loop_
_entity.id
_entity.type
_entity.pdbx_description
1 polymer ?
#
loop_
_entity_poly.entity_id
_entity_poly.type
_entity_poly.pdbx_seq_one_letter_code
_entity_poly.pdbx_strand_id
1 'polypeptide(L)'
;MAFAVDLHTHTRHGSSCSYMEPVDLLRQARLVGLDAVCITEHNVPWDRSSLRTLARKGPPLVFTGMEVSTELGDVLVFGANGVPPGVCRAEELRALVEAAGGVMIAAHPFRRFFVPGVQASVEEALANPLFELVDAVEVFNGGGSRREQEFAVEVAARLPLPAVAGSDSHAPHTIGCCYTAFERPLATMADLIGELKSGRVKAVHPLMGLEFGRRP
;
A
#
# COMPACT_ATOMS: atom_id res chain seq x y z
N MET A 1 4.35 -21.63 -0.80
CA MET A 1 4.13 -20.52 -1.75
C MET A 1 4.05 -19.25 -0.92
N ALA A 2 4.53 -18.11 -1.43
CA ALA A 2 4.38 -16.84 -0.75
C ALA A 2 2.92 -16.43 -0.71
N PHE A 3 2.48 -15.72 0.33
CA PHE A 3 1.13 -15.23 0.48
C PHE A 3 1.00 -13.86 -0.21
N ALA A 4 0.21 -13.77 -1.27
CA ALA A 4 0.12 -12.62 -2.16
C ALA A 4 -0.97 -11.63 -1.71
N VAL A 5 -0.60 -10.39 -1.43
CA VAL A 5 -1.52 -9.34 -0.96
C VAL A 5 -1.38 -8.07 -1.80
N ASP A 6 -2.47 -7.60 -2.38
CA ASP A 6 -2.53 -6.25 -2.93
C ASP A 6 -2.81 -5.27 -1.79
N LEU A 7 -1.80 -4.46 -1.44
CA LEU A 7 -1.85 -3.58 -0.27
C LEU A 7 -2.55 -2.24 -0.52
N HIS A 8 -2.85 -1.89 -1.79
CA HIS A 8 -3.32 -0.57 -2.15
C HIS A 8 -4.44 -0.66 -3.19
N THR A 9 -5.68 -0.53 -2.74
CA THR A 9 -6.85 -0.55 -3.63
C THR A 9 -7.94 0.40 -3.15
N HIS A 10 -8.70 0.94 -4.10
CA HIS A 10 -9.78 1.89 -3.86
C HIS A 10 -11.09 1.38 -4.42
N THR A 11 -12.17 1.61 -3.70
CA THR A 11 -13.52 1.30 -4.18
C THR A 11 -14.39 2.56 -4.20
N ARG A 12 -15.47 2.52 -4.98
CA ARG A 12 -16.44 3.64 -5.01
C ARG A 12 -17.17 3.88 -3.68
N HIS A 13 -16.98 2.98 -2.71
CA HIS A 13 -17.65 3.09 -1.41
C HIS A 13 -17.06 4.22 -0.55
N GLY A 14 -15.74 4.45 -0.64
CA GLY A 14 -15.07 5.50 0.13
C GLY A 14 -14.18 6.44 -0.71
N SER A 15 -13.89 6.09 -1.97
CA SER A 15 -13.04 6.89 -2.86
C SER A 15 -13.81 7.34 -4.09
N SER A 16 -14.11 8.64 -4.18
CA SER A 16 -14.88 9.21 -5.30
C SER A 16 -14.17 9.13 -6.66
N CYS A 17 -12.87 8.89 -6.68
CA CYS A 17 -12.06 8.65 -7.86
C CYS A 17 -12.15 7.22 -8.39
N SER A 18 -12.72 6.28 -7.61
CA SER A 18 -12.88 4.88 -8.01
C SER A 18 -14.28 4.58 -8.53
N TYR A 19 -14.34 3.76 -9.57
CA TYR A 19 -15.60 3.20 -10.12
C TYR A 19 -15.80 1.74 -9.72
N MET A 20 -14.87 1.16 -8.95
CA MET A 20 -14.84 -0.25 -8.62
C MET A 20 -15.81 -0.58 -7.47
N GLU A 21 -16.75 -1.51 -7.73
CA GLU A 21 -17.56 -2.09 -6.67
C GLU A 21 -16.71 -3.05 -5.81
N PRO A 22 -16.92 -3.07 -4.48
CA PRO A 22 -16.17 -3.99 -3.61
C PRO A 22 -16.32 -5.47 -4.00
N VAL A 23 -17.45 -5.86 -4.58
CA VAL A 23 -17.66 -7.24 -5.07
C VAL A 23 -16.86 -7.55 -6.32
N ASP A 24 -16.63 -6.55 -7.19
CA ASP A 24 -15.82 -6.70 -8.39
C ASP A 24 -14.33 -6.78 -8.04
N LEU A 25 -13.89 -6.01 -7.03
CA LEU A 25 -12.56 -6.13 -6.44
C LEU A 25 -12.28 -7.57 -5.99
N LEU A 26 -13.16 -8.16 -5.17
CA LEU A 26 -12.98 -9.54 -4.70
C LEU A 26 -13.01 -10.58 -5.83
N ARG A 27 -13.88 -10.39 -6.81
CA ARG A 27 -13.96 -11.29 -7.96
C ARG A 27 -12.66 -11.26 -8.75
N GLN A 28 -12.15 -10.09 -9.04
CA GLN A 28 -10.91 -9.93 -9.79
C GLN A 28 -9.70 -10.44 -9.01
N ALA A 29 -9.58 -10.09 -7.74
CA ALA A 29 -8.50 -10.58 -6.87
C ALA A 29 -8.43 -12.11 -6.84
N ARG A 30 -9.59 -12.77 -6.79
CA ARG A 30 -9.68 -14.25 -6.91
C ARG A 30 -9.20 -14.75 -8.26
N LEU A 31 -9.58 -14.09 -9.35
CA LEU A 31 -9.20 -14.49 -10.70
C LEU A 31 -7.68 -14.39 -10.94
N VAL A 32 -7.03 -13.38 -10.36
CA VAL A 32 -5.58 -13.21 -10.48
C VAL A 32 -4.77 -13.95 -9.41
N GLY A 33 -5.45 -14.68 -8.50
CA GLY A 33 -4.81 -15.56 -7.53
C GLY A 33 -4.23 -14.85 -6.31
N LEU A 34 -4.76 -13.68 -5.92
CA LEU A 34 -4.38 -13.03 -4.68
C LEU A 34 -4.99 -13.77 -3.47
N ASP A 35 -4.21 -13.91 -2.40
CA ASP A 35 -4.66 -14.48 -1.13
C ASP A 35 -5.42 -13.46 -0.27
N ALA A 36 -5.05 -12.17 -0.40
CA ALA A 36 -5.72 -11.07 0.28
C ALA A 36 -5.68 -9.76 -0.53
N VAL A 37 -6.57 -8.84 -0.17
CA VAL A 37 -6.58 -7.45 -0.65
C VAL A 37 -6.75 -6.50 0.53
N CYS A 38 -6.13 -5.33 0.43
CA CYS A 38 -6.31 -4.23 1.37
C CYS A 38 -7.11 -3.12 0.70
N ILE A 39 -8.25 -2.75 1.28
CA ILE A 39 -9.03 -1.59 0.84
C ILE A 39 -8.52 -0.38 1.63
N THR A 40 -7.99 0.62 0.92
CA THR A 40 -7.29 1.78 1.48
C THR A 40 -7.90 3.07 0.95
N GLU A 41 -9.17 3.32 1.30
CA GLU A 41 -9.89 4.51 0.85
C GLU A 41 -9.21 5.81 1.30
N HIS A 42 -9.39 6.88 0.55
CA HIS A 42 -8.81 8.18 0.86
C HIS A 42 -9.39 8.79 2.14
N ASN A 43 -8.59 8.85 3.20
CA ASN A 43 -8.92 9.47 4.49
C ASN A 43 -10.20 8.94 5.18
N VAL A 44 -10.74 7.82 4.73
CA VAL A 44 -12.00 7.24 5.25
C VAL A 44 -11.80 5.79 5.63
N PRO A 45 -12.03 5.40 6.89
CA PRO A 45 -12.00 4.00 7.29
C PRO A 45 -13.28 3.28 6.82
N TRP A 46 -13.14 2.01 6.47
CA TRP A 46 -14.29 1.15 6.23
C TRP A 46 -15.03 0.84 7.53
N ASP A 47 -16.37 0.90 7.48
CA ASP A 47 -17.18 0.48 8.61
C ASP A 47 -17.14 -1.05 8.80
N ARG A 48 -17.21 -1.48 10.07
CA ARG A 48 -17.07 -2.90 10.44
C ARG A 48 -18.20 -3.79 9.93
N SER A 49 -19.39 -3.23 9.65
CA SER A 49 -20.56 -4.00 9.18
C SER A 49 -20.42 -4.31 7.69
N SER A 50 -20.02 -3.34 6.89
CA SER A 50 -19.73 -3.49 5.47
C SER A 50 -18.57 -4.47 5.26
N LEU A 51 -17.49 -4.34 6.05
CA LEU A 51 -16.36 -5.26 6.01
C LEU A 51 -16.78 -6.71 6.30
N ARG A 52 -17.58 -6.93 7.37
CA ARG A 52 -18.10 -8.27 7.69
C ARG A 52 -18.96 -8.85 6.57
N THR A 53 -19.77 -8.01 5.93
CA THR A 53 -20.60 -8.43 4.80
C THR A 53 -19.74 -8.84 3.61
N LEU A 54 -18.68 -8.09 3.34
CA LEU A 54 -17.73 -8.39 2.27
C LEU A 54 -16.93 -9.68 2.56
N ALA A 55 -16.40 -9.83 3.77
CA ALA A 55 -15.64 -10.99 4.20
C ALA A 55 -16.43 -12.33 4.11
N ARG A 56 -17.76 -12.29 4.27
CA ARG A 56 -18.63 -13.47 4.08
C ARG A 56 -18.68 -14.00 2.65
N LYS A 57 -18.16 -13.27 1.68
CA LYS A 57 -18.08 -13.71 0.27
C LYS A 57 -16.99 -14.77 0.04
N GLY A 58 -16.22 -15.10 1.08
CA GLY A 58 -15.10 -16.05 1.01
C GLY A 58 -13.82 -15.42 0.47
N PRO A 59 -12.79 -16.24 0.18
CA PRO A 59 -11.51 -15.74 -0.26
C PRO A 59 -11.61 -14.84 -1.51
N PRO A 60 -10.65 -13.89 -1.72
CA PRO A 60 -9.50 -13.62 -0.86
C PRO A 60 -9.89 -12.99 0.49
N LEU A 61 -8.94 -12.97 1.44
CA LEU A 61 -9.11 -12.21 2.68
C LEU A 61 -9.18 -10.72 2.37
N VAL A 62 -9.92 -9.99 3.22
CA VAL A 62 -10.04 -8.52 3.10
C VAL A 62 -9.49 -7.87 4.37
N PHE A 63 -8.47 -7.06 4.20
CA PHE A 63 -7.99 -6.12 5.20
C PHE A 63 -8.45 -4.72 4.85
N THR A 64 -8.52 -3.84 5.82
CA THR A 64 -8.84 -2.43 5.59
C THR A 64 -7.78 -1.54 6.22
N GLY A 65 -7.41 -0.52 5.48
CA GLY A 65 -6.56 0.57 5.89
C GLY A 65 -7.16 1.89 5.40
N MET A 66 -6.31 2.88 5.30
CA MET A 66 -6.63 4.17 4.70
C MET A 66 -5.42 4.67 3.94
N GLU A 67 -5.62 5.34 2.84
CA GLU A 67 -4.61 6.22 2.25
C GLU A 67 -4.85 7.63 2.78
N VAL A 68 -3.86 8.15 3.51
CA VAL A 68 -3.93 9.44 4.20
C VAL A 68 -2.97 10.42 3.55
N SER A 69 -3.47 11.58 3.13
CA SER A 69 -2.63 12.65 2.60
C SER A 69 -1.96 13.42 3.74
N THR A 70 -0.64 13.54 3.66
CA THR A 70 0.17 14.35 4.59
C THR A 70 0.93 15.44 3.83
N GLU A 71 1.50 16.41 4.55
CA GLU A 71 2.33 17.45 3.97
C GLU A 71 3.65 16.91 3.36
N LEU A 72 4.04 15.68 3.73
CA LEU A 72 5.24 15.01 3.21
C LEU A 72 4.96 14.01 2.08
N GLY A 73 3.68 13.70 1.81
CA GLY A 73 3.21 12.74 0.83
C GLY A 73 2.10 11.85 1.36
N ASP A 74 1.57 10.98 0.50
CA ASP A 74 0.51 10.05 0.88
C ASP A 74 1.09 8.83 1.62
N VAL A 75 0.32 8.30 2.56
CA VAL A 75 0.71 7.13 3.34
C VAL A 75 -0.44 6.14 3.48
N LEU A 76 -0.15 4.85 3.36
CA LEU A 76 -1.09 3.80 3.74
C LEU A 76 -0.98 3.56 5.23
N VAL A 77 -2.13 3.52 5.90
CA VAL A 77 -2.23 3.33 7.35
C VAL A 77 -3.03 2.05 7.63
N PHE A 78 -2.46 1.15 8.42
CA PHE A 78 -3.14 -0.05 8.89
C PHE A 78 -3.13 -0.12 10.42
N GLY A 79 -4.22 -0.60 11.02
CA GLY A 79 -4.34 -0.80 12.47
C GLY A 79 -4.82 0.42 13.26
N ALA A 80 -4.92 1.59 12.65
CA ALA A 80 -5.53 2.78 13.26
C ALA A 80 -6.96 3.00 12.71
N ASN A 81 -7.87 3.46 13.58
CA ASN A 81 -9.30 3.63 13.25
C ASN A 81 -9.76 5.09 13.23
N GLY A 82 -8.88 6.03 13.20
CA GLY A 82 -9.23 7.44 13.13
C GLY A 82 -8.03 8.25 12.71
N VAL A 83 -8.19 9.01 11.64
CA VAL A 83 -7.23 10.02 11.19
C VAL A 83 -7.94 11.36 11.17
N PRO A 84 -7.23 12.46 11.42
CA PRO A 84 -7.77 13.80 11.25
C PRO A 84 -8.29 13.98 9.83
N PRO A 85 -9.40 14.71 9.63
CA PRO A 85 -9.91 15.00 8.29
C PRO A 85 -8.97 15.95 7.53
N GLY A 86 -8.83 15.72 6.23
CA GLY A 86 -7.99 16.55 5.35
C GLY A 86 -6.51 16.14 5.36
N VAL A 87 -5.65 17.05 4.89
CA VAL A 87 -4.19 16.85 4.94
C VAL A 87 -3.72 17.03 6.40
N CYS A 88 -3.10 15.99 6.95
CA CYS A 88 -2.59 16.02 8.32
C CYS A 88 -1.06 16.07 8.36
N ARG A 89 -0.51 16.45 9.50
CA ARG A 89 0.93 16.40 9.70
C ARG A 89 1.38 14.95 9.86
N ALA A 90 2.42 14.57 9.11
CA ALA A 90 2.94 13.20 9.10
C ALA A 90 3.39 12.75 10.50
N GLU A 91 4.02 13.64 11.28
CA GLU A 91 4.43 13.37 12.65
C GLU A 91 3.24 13.10 13.60
N GLU A 92 2.16 13.88 13.48
CA GLU A 92 0.93 13.68 14.25
C GLU A 92 0.25 12.36 13.89
N LEU A 93 0.21 12.06 12.59
CA LEU A 93 -0.30 10.78 12.10
C LEU A 93 0.55 9.61 12.63
N ARG A 94 1.88 9.73 12.61
CA ARG A 94 2.79 8.72 13.18
C ARG A 94 2.47 8.43 14.63
N ALA A 95 2.32 9.47 15.45
CA ALA A 95 2.01 9.31 16.88
C ALA A 95 0.66 8.58 17.09
N LEU A 96 -0.37 8.90 16.30
CA LEU A 96 -1.67 8.23 16.34
C LEU A 96 -1.59 6.76 15.96
N VAL A 97 -0.88 6.45 14.86
CA VAL A 97 -0.73 5.09 14.36
C VAL A 97 0.08 4.24 15.34
N GLU A 98 1.14 4.78 15.91
CA GLU A 98 1.97 4.12 16.91
C GLU A 98 1.19 3.81 18.19
N ALA A 99 0.42 4.76 18.70
CA ALA A 99 -0.45 4.55 19.86
C ALA A 99 -1.51 3.46 19.63
N ALA A 100 -1.95 3.28 18.39
CA ALA A 100 -2.86 2.20 17.97
C ALA A 100 -2.15 0.85 17.72
N GLY A 101 -0.82 0.79 17.78
CA GLY A 101 -0.04 -0.39 17.41
C GLY A 101 -0.02 -0.67 15.90
N GLY A 102 -0.37 0.32 15.09
CA GLY A 102 -0.49 0.23 13.64
C GLY A 102 0.85 0.33 12.89
N VAL A 103 0.75 0.48 11.59
CA VAL A 103 1.87 0.62 10.64
C VAL A 103 1.55 1.69 9.60
N MET A 104 2.59 2.42 9.16
CA MET A 104 2.54 3.41 8.09
C MET A 104 3.44 2.97 6.94
N ILE A 105 2.98 3.15 5.70
CA ILE A 105 3.74 2.86 4.47
C ILE A 105 3.74 4.13 3.60
N ALA A 106 4.89 4.59 3.16
CA ALA A 106 4.94 5.69 2.18
C ALA A 106 4.34 5.20 0.85
N ALA A 107 3.21 5.77 0.46
CA ALA A 107 2.49 5.41 -0.76
C ALA A 107 3.12 6.14 -1.97
N HIS A 108 3.41 5.39 -3.05
CA HIS A 108 3.96 5.92 -4.31
C HIS A 108 4.86 7.18 -4.17
N PRO A 109 5.86 7.19 -3.26
CA PRO A 109 6.56 8.41 -2.84
C PRO A 109 7.42 9.03 -3.95
N PHE A 110 7.62 8.31 -5.05
CA PHE A 110 8.49 8.74 -6.15
C PHE A 110 7.73 9.38 -7.32
N ARG A 111 6.40 9.35 -7.31
CA ARG A 111 5.54 9.86 -8.39
C ARG A 111 5.82 11.32 -8.74
N ARG A 112 6.12 12.17 -7.75
CA ARG A 112 6.42 13.59 -7.92
C ARG A 112 7.69 13.89 -8.74
N PHE A 113 8.63 12.93 -8.83
CA PHE A 113 9.89 13.08 -9.56
C PHE A 113 9.74 12.92 -11.07
N PHE A 114 8.55 12.54 -11.55
CA PHE A 114 8.29 12.27 -12.97
C PHE A 114 7.24 13.21 -13.58
N VAL A 115 7.07 14.39 -12.98
CA VAL A 115 6.28 15.47 -13.57
C VAL A 115 7.12 16.30 -14.55
N PRO A 116 6.53 16.90 -15.61
CA PRO A 116 7.26 17.71 -16.55
C PRO A 116 8.05 18.85 -15.86
N GLY A 117 9.32 18.99 -16.21
CA GLY A 117 10.20 20.02 -15.66
C GLY A 117 10.92 19.65 -14.36
N VAL A 118 10.65 18.49 -13.79
CA VAL A 118 11.38 17.97 -12.62
C VAL A 118 12.43 16.96 -13.09
N GLN A 119 13.67 17.15 -12.63
CA GLN A 119 14.74 16.17 -12.83
C GLN A 119 14.78 15.24 -11.62
N ALA A 120 14.59 13.95 -11.85
CA ALA A 120 14.67 12.94 -10.79
C ALA A 120 16.11 12.85 -10.24
N SER A 121 16.25 12.95 -8.91
CA SER A 121 17.51 12.79 -8.19
C SER A 121 17.29 11.82 -7.04
N VAL A 122 18.16 10.80 -6.96
CA VAL A 122 18.11 9.80 -5.87
C VAL A 122 18.40 10.47 -4.53
N GLU A 123 19.36 11.39 -4.48
CA GLU A 123 19.71 12.12 -3.28
C GLU A 123 18.55 12.97 -2.76
N GLU A 124 17.87 13.66 -3.65
CA GLU A 124 16.67 14.46 -3.30
C GLU A 124 15.53 13.56 -2.83
N ALA A 125 15.33 12.41 -3.49
CA ALA A 125 14.32 11.44 -3.08
C ALA A 125 14.61 10.89 -1.68
N LEU A 126 15.87 10.53 -1.37
CA LEU A 126 16.29 10.03 -0.07
C LEU A 126 16.15 11.08 1.06
N ALA A 127 16.19 12.35 0.72
CA ALA A 127 16.05 13.45 1.69
C ALA A 127 14.61 13.70 2.16
N ASN A 128 13.62 12.95 1.67
CA ASN A 128 12.24 13.10 2.13
C ASN A 128 12.10 12.65 3.59
N PRO A 129 11.73 13.56 4.53
CA PRO A 129 11.59 13.24 5.96
C PRO A 129 10.53 12.16 6.24
N LEU A 130 9.62 11.91 5.30
CA LEU A 130 8.60 10.86 5.44
C LEU A 130 9.24 9.49 5.71
N PHE A 131 10.42 9.20 5.14
CA PHE A 131 11.09 7.91 5.32
C PHE A 131 11.59 7.65 6.74
N GLU A 132 11.70 8.68 7.58
CA GLU A 132 12.00 8.53 9.01
C GLU A 132 10.75 8.20 9.84
N LEU A 133 9.56 8.40 9.28
CA LEU A 133 8.27 8.26 9.96
C LEU A 133 7.49 7.00 9.58
N VAL A 134 7.91 6.29 8.54
CA VAL A 134 7.17 5.13 8.02
C VAL A 134 7.87 3.80 8.32
N ASP A 135 7.11 2.72 8.32
CA ASP A 135 7.59 1.37 8.58
C ASP A 135 7.96 0.60 7.30
N ALA A 136 7.51 1.08 6.13
CA ALA A 136 7.79 0.49 4.82
C ALA A 136 7.63 1.52 3.69
N VAL A 137 8.08 1.19 2.49
CA VAL A 137 7.97 2.04 1.30
C VAL A 137 7.34 1.26 0.14
N GLU A 138 6.35 1.85 -0.52
CA GLU A 138 5.76 1.30 -1.74
C GLU A 138 6.68 1.57 -2.93
N VAL A 139 7.35 0.52 -3.39
CA VAL A 139 8.33 0.57 -4.48
C VAL A 139 7.68 0.35 -5.83
N PHE A 140 6.72 -0.59 -5.89
CA PHE A 140 5.90 -0.79 -7.09
C PHE A 140 4.47 -0.37 -6.81
N ASN A 141 3.97 0.52 -7.69
CA ASN A 141 2.60 1.00 -7.67
C ASN A 141 2.02 0.87 -9.08
N GLY A 142 0.81 0.32 -9.21
CA GLY A 142 0.21 0.02 -10.50
C GLY A 142 -0.08 1.24 -11.38
N GLY A 143 -0.17 2.43 -10.79
CA GLY A 143 -0.28 3.71 -11.51
C GLY A 143 1.05 4.26 -12.00
N GLY A 144 2.19 3.66 -11.60
CA GLY A 144 3.53 4.14 -11.94
C GLY A 144 4.01 3.69 -13.33
N SER A 145 4.78 4.54 -14.00
CA SER A 145 5.48 4.18 -15.24
C SER A 145 6.67 3.26 -14.96
N ARG A 146 7.17 2.56 -15.99
CA ARG A 146 8.37 1.74 -15.88
C ARG A 146 9.56 2.51 -15.29
N ARG A 147 9.76 3.75 -15.73
CA ARG A 147 10.85 4.62 -15.26
C ARG A 147 10.71 4.96 -13.77
N GLU A 148 9.48 5.19 -13.29
CA GLU A 148 9.21 5.39 -11.84
C GLU A 148 9.53 4.13 -11.04
N GLN A 149 9.16 2.95 -11.53
CA GLN A 149 9.43 1.68 -10.87
C GLN A 149 10.96 1.42 -10.77
N GLU A 150 11.70 1.66 -11.85
CA GLU A 150 13.16 1.51 -11.87
C GLU A 150 13.84 2.49 -10.89
N PHE A 151 13.41 3.75 -10.89
CA PHE A 151 13.89 4.76 -9.94
C PHE A 151 13.54 4.39 -8.48
N ALA A 152 12.33 3.91 -8.25
CA ALA A 152 11.89 3.48 -6.93
C ALA A 152 12.77 2.34 -6.37
N VAL A 153 13.16 1.39 -7.21
CA VAL A 153 14.10 0.32 -6.84
C VAL A 153 15.45 0.90 -6.44
N GLU A 154 15.99 1.84 -7.22
CA GLU A 154 17.27 2.47 -6.94
C GLU A 154 17.28 3.22 -5.59
N VAL A 155 16.24 4.00 -5.32
CA VAL A 155 16.09 4.72 -4.04
C VAL A 155 15.89 3.72 -2.88
N ALA A 156 14.97 2.76 -3.03
CA ALA A 156 14.66 1.79 -1.99
C ALA A 156 15.85 0.90 -1.61
N ALA A 157 16.77 0.62 -2.54
CA ALA A 157 18.00 -0.11 -2.25
C ALA A 157 18.90 0.59 -1.21
N ARG A 158 18.74 1.90 -1.05
CA ARG A 158 19.50 2.74 -0.11
C ARG A 158 18.73 3.09 1.17
N LEU A 159 17.41 2.85 1.21
CA LEU A 159 16.58 3.08 2.40
C LEU A 159 16.66 1.90 3.38
N PRO A 160 16.64 2.14 4.70
CA PRO A 160 16.58 1.07 5.71
C PRO A 160 15.18 0.49 5.92
N LEU A 161 14.29 0.60 4.93
CA LEU A 161 12.87 0.23 5.03
C LEU A 161 12.54 -1.01 4.20
N PRO A 162 11.62 -1.87 4.66
CA PRO A 162 11.01 -2.89 3.83
C PRO A 162 10.33 -2.31 2.59
N ALA A 163 10.46 -3.02 1.47
CA ALA A 163 9.82 -2.63 0.22
C ALA A 163 8.54 -3.43 0.01
N VAL A 164 7.45 -2.72 -0.31
CA VAL A 164 6.14 -3.29 -0.59
C VAL A 164 5.61 -2.82 -1.95
N ALA A 165 4.50 -3.40 -2.37
CA ALA A 165 3.82 -3.05 -3.61
C ALA A 165 2.30 -3.13 -3.44
N GLY A 166 1.59 -2.28 -4.19
CA GLY A 166 0.15 -2.29 -4.32
C GLY A 166 -0.29 -1.80 -5.70
N SER A 167 -1.45 -2.22 -6.15
CA SER A 167 -1.93 -1.86 -7.49
C SER A 167 -2.42 -0.43 -7.61
N ASP A 168 -2.80 0.21 -6.50
CA ASP A 168 -3.49 1.51 -6.49
C ASP A 168 -4.72 1.50 -7.43
N SER A 169 -5.41 0.35 -7.40
CA SER A 169 -6.48 0.07 -8.36
C SER A 169 -7.73 0.86 -8.07
N HIS A 170 -8.23 1.52 -9.12
CA HIS A 170 -9.50 2.22 -9.15
C HIS A 170 -10.52 1.53 -10.08
N ALA A 171 -10.07 0.45 -10.74
CA ALA A 171 -10.88 -0.35 -11.66
C ALA A 171 -10.47 -1.84 -11.58
N PRO A 172 -11.39 -2.79 -11.81
CA PRO A 172 -11.11 -4.21 -11.59
C PRO A 172 -9.90 -4.76 -12.38
N HIS A 173 -9.70 -4.31 -13.60
CA HIS A 173 -8.68 -4.85 -14.51
C HIS A 173 -7.22 -4.54 -14.10
N THR A 174 -7.01 -3.65 -13.13
CA THR A 174 -5.67 -3.30 -12.61
C THR A 174 -5.33 -4.02 -11.30
N ILE A 175 -6.29 -4.70 -10.67
CA ILE A 175 -6.07 -5.46 -9.43
C ILE A 175 -4.97 -6.50 -9.63
N GLY A 176 -3.99 -6.50 -8.70
CA GLY A 176 -2.88 -7.46 -8.69
C GLY A 176 -1.80 -7.19 -9.74
N CYS A 177 -1.85 -6.07 -10.48
CA CYS A 177 -0.75 -5.69 -11.37
C CYS A 177 0.56 -5.43 -10.60
N CYS A 178 0.44 -5.02 -9.33
CA CYS A 178 1.48 -5.04 -8.33
C CYS A 178 0.91 -5.64 -7.04
N TYR A 179 1.73 -6.37 -6.29
CA TYR A 179 1.34 -6.92 -4.99
C TYR A 179 2.56 -7.17 -4.10
N THR A 180 2.31 -7.32 -2.82
CA THR A 180 3.33 -7.71 -1.83
C THR A 180 3.24 -9.20 -1.55
N ALA A 181 4.35 -9.89 -1.68
CA ALA A 181 4.51 -11.30 -1.33
C ALA A 181 5.03 -11.42 0.11
N PHE A 182 4.23 -12.00 0.99
CA PHE A 182 4.57 -12.27 2.38
C PHE A 182 5.15 -13.67 2.51
N GLU A 183 6.15 -13.85 3.37
CA GLU A 183 6.77 -15.16 3.61
C GLU A 183 5.84 -16.11 4.38
N ARG A 184 4.91 -15.56 5.16
CA ARG A 184 3.96 -16.33 5.99
C ARG A 184 2.52 -16.00 5.61
N PRO A 185 1.61 -16.99 5.74
CA PRO A 185 0.18 -16.72 5.61
C PRO A 185 -0.29 -15.72 6.67
N LEU A 186 -1.20 -14.85 6.27
CA LEU A 186 -1.85 -13.88 7.13
C LEU A 186 -3.29 -14.35 7.43
N ALA A 187 -3.75 -14.15 8.65
CA ALA A 187 -5.14 -14.41 9.05
C ALA A 187 -5.81 -13.18 9.67
N THR A 188 -5.02 -12.30 10.27
CA THR A 188 -5.50 -11.15 11.04
C THR A 188 -4.75 -9.86 10.65
N MET A 189 -5.31 -8.71 11.03
CA MET A 189 -4.64 -7.42 10.91
C MET A 189 -3.32 -7.39 11.71
N ALA A 190 -3.27 -8.07 12.84
CA ALA A 190 -2.05 -8.17 13.64
C ALA A 190 -0.93 -8.94 12.90
N ASP A 191 -1.28 -9.97 12.14
CA ASP A 191 -0.32 -10.69 11.30
C ASP A 191 0.22 -9.77 10.21
N LEU A 192 -0.67 -9.04 9.51
CA LEU A 192 -0.27 -8.08 8.47
C LEU A 192 0.72 -7.05 9.02
N ILE A 193 0.39 -6.42 10.14
CA ILE A 193 1.25 -5.42 10.79
C ILE A 193 2.59 -6.04 11.22
N GLY A 194 2.56 -7.22 11.83
CA GLY A 194 3.76 -7.91 12.30
C GLY A 194 4.72 -8.29 11.18
N GLU A 195 4.20 -8.80 10.06
CA GLU A 195 5.01 -9.17 8.90
C GLU A 195 5.58 -7.93 8.18
N LEU A 196 4.81 -6.85 8.05
CA LEU A 196 5.30 -5.56 7.51
C LEU A 196 6.45 -5.01 8.35
N LYS A 197 6.27 -4.90 9.68
CA LYS A 197 7.31 -4.41 10.60
C LYS A 197 8.55 -5.30 10.64
N SER A 198 8.40 -6.60 10.42
CA SER A 198 9.53 -7.54 10.40
C SER A 198 10.31 -7.53 9.08
N GLY A 199 9.77 -6.90 8.03
CA GLY A 199 10.40 -6.86 6.71
C GLY A 199 10.38 -8.19 5.94
N ARG A 200 9.61 -9.21 6.38
CA ARG A 200 9.48 -10.49 5.68
C ARG A 200 8.53 -10.41 4.49
N VAL A 201 8.83 -9.48 3.61
CA VAL A 201 8.01 -9.12 2.46
C VAL A 201 8.85 -8.86 1.22
N LYS A 202 8.24 -8.99 0.06
CA LYS A 202 8.80 -8.58 -1.23
C LYS A 202 7.76 -7.83 -2.05
N ALA A 203 8.17 -6.72 -2.65
CA ALA A 203 7.41 -6.06 -3.68
C ALA A 203 7.49 -6.86 -5.00
N VAL A 204 6.36 -7.08 -5.66
CA VAL A 204 6.27 -7.85 -6.92
C VAL A 204 5.50 -7.05 -7.97
N HIS A 205 6.06 -6.97 -9.17
CA HIS A 205 5.41 -6.42 -10.35
C HIS A 205 5.40 -7.47 -11.48
N PRO A 206 4.38 -8.33 -11.56
CA PRO A 206 4.37 -9.49 -12.46
C PRO A 206 4.56 -9.14 -13.93
N LEU A 207 3.88 -8.10 -14.41
CA LEU A 207 3.91 -7.70 -15.82
C LEU A 207 5.29 -7.19 -16.29
N MET A 208 6.09 -6.66 -15.36
CA MET A 208 7.45 -6.22 -15.66
C MET A 208 8.50 -7.29 -15.32
N GLY A 209 8.09 -8.39 -14.69
CA GLY A 209 9.01 -9.42 -14.20
C GLY A 209 9.95 -8.91 -13.10
N LEU A 210 9.50 -7.91 -12.31
CA LEU A 210 10.30 -7.28 -11.26
C LEU A 210 9.89 -7.81 -9.89
N GLU A 211 10.90 -8.12 -9.09
CA GLU A 211 10.76 -8.39 -7.65
C GLU A 211 11.82 -7.59 -6.90
N PHE A 212 11.42 -6.99 -5.79
CA PHE A 212 12.34 -6.29 -4.91
C PHE A 212 12.03 -6.61 -3.45
N GLY A 213 13.04 -7.04 -2.72
CA GLY A 213 12.96 -7.31 -1.30
C GLY A 213 14.37 -7.41 -0.73
N ARG A 214 14.57 -7.06 0.52
CA ARG A 214 15.85 -7.27 1.17
C ARG A 214 16.06 -8.76 1.39
N ARG A 215 17.25 -9.26 1.10
CA ARG A 215 17.69 -10.52 1.66
C ARG A 215 17.91 -10.30 3.17
N PRO A 216 17.48 -11.23 4.00
CA PRO A 216 17.72 -11.16 5.44
C PRO A 216 19.21 -11.10 5.76
#